data_ba49c1020857450f0c8ef14ec7ff40f8
#
_entry.id   ba49c1020857450f0c8ef14ec7ff40f8
#
_cell.length_a   1.000
_cell.length_b   1.000
_cell.length_c   1.000
_cell.angle_alpha   90.00
_cell.angle_beta   90.00
_cell.angle_gamma   90.00
#
_symmetry.space_group_name_H-M   'P 1'
#
loop_
_entity.id
_entity.type
_entity.pdbx_description
1 polymer ?
#
loop_
_entity_poly.entity_id
_entity_poly.type
_entity_poly.pdbx_seq_one_letter_code
_entity_poly.pdbx_strand_id
1 'polypeptide(L)'
;MPEIIPLSAESRAVAGKGAARAARRAGRVPGIVYGGGQEPTPITLDPRELSRALAKRGFLATLVDLSVDGAVQRTLPREVQYHPATDKPLHVDFMRVAPTSRVTVTVPVVFVNQEQSIGIRRGGILNIVRHGIELNCPVDGIPDHLTVSLGGLDIGDSVHISAVTLPEGCRPTITARDFTIASIAPSSAVRE
;
A
#
# COMPACT_ATOMS: atom_id res chain seq x y z
N MET A 1 14.47 -9.76 0.13
CA MET A 1 14.44 -8.89 1.33
C MET A 1 13.48 -7.76 1.01
N PRO A 2 12.58 -7.36 1.91
CA PRO A 2 11.70 -6.23 1.66
C PRO A 2 12.51 -4.97 1.38
N GLU A 3 12.07 -4.18 0.41
CA GLU A 3 12.68 -2.89 0.14
C GLU A 3 12.45 -1.95 1.33
N ILE A 4 13.49 -1.26 1.78
CA ILE A 4 13.38 -0.29 2.87
C ILE A 4 13.66 1.09 2.29
N ILE A 5 12.74 2.03 2.53
CA ILE A 5 12.86 3.40 2.02
C ILE A 5 13.39 4.30 3.13
N PRO A 6 14.56 4.95 2.96
CA PRO A 6 15.01 5.97 3.91
C PRO A 6 14.22 7.26 3.69
N LEU A 7 13.75 7.89 4.78
CA LEU A 7 13.13 9.21 4.77
C LEU A 7 13.64 10.05 5.94
N SER A 8 13.81 11.35 5.70
CA SER A 8 14.20 12.32 6.72
C SER A 8 12.99 13.08 7.23
N ALA A 9 12.90 13.27 8.54
CA ALA A 9 11.85 14.02 9.21
C ALA A 9 12.42 14.88 10.35
N GLU A 10 11.75 15.96 10.62
CA GLU A 10 12.03 16.84 11.77
C GLU A 10 10.88 16.75 12.76
N SER A 11 11.19 16.67 14.05
CA SER A 11 10.16 16.68 15.09
C SER A 11 9.49 18.06 15.21
N ARG A 12 8.24 18.07 15.67
CA ARG A 12 7.51 19.31 15.96
C ARG A 12 7.14 19.34 17.43
N ALA A 13 7.39 20.47 18.06
CA ALA A 13 7.04 20.65 19.47
C ALA A 13 5.52 20.64 19.75
N VAL A 14 4.70 21.00 18.74
CA VAL A 14 3.25 21.17 18.91
C VAL A 14 2.48 20.34 17.89
N ALA A 15 1.54 19.52 18.39
CA ALA A 15 0.54 18.83 17.60
C ALA A 15 -0.69 19.72 17.34
N GLY A 16 -1.55 19.31 16.41
CA GLY A 16 -2.87 19.90 16.19
C GLY A 16 -3.01 20.68 14.89
N LYS A 17 -4.26 21.12 14.62
CA LYS A 17 -4.69 21.71 13.34
C LYS A 17 -3.94 22.98 12.94
N GLY A 18 -3.64 23.84 13.92
CA GLY A 18 -2.91 25.09 13.68
C GLY A 18 -1.47 24.84 13.27
N ALA A 19 -0.75 23.97 13.99
CA ALA A 19 0.62 23.59 13.70
C ALA A 19 0.75 22.87 12.35
N ALA A 20 -0.20 21.98 12.01
CA ALA A 20 -0.23 21.32 10.71
C ALA A 20 -0.44 22.32 9.56
N ARG A 21 -1.30 23.33 9.74
CA ARG A 21 -1.48 24.43 8.76
C ARG A 21 -0.22 25.29 8.60
N ALA A 22 0.47 25.57 9.72
CA ALA A 22 1.73 26.32 9.68
C ALA A 22 2.82 25.55 8.92
N ALA A 23 2.97 24.24 9.18
CA ALA A 23 3.90 23.40 8.44
C ALA A 23 3.63 23.40 6.94
N ARG A 24 2.37 23.26 6.51
CA ARG A 24 2.02 23.33 5.08
C ARG A 24 2.27 24.68 4.46
N ARG A 25 2.05 25.79 5.18
CA ARG A 25 2.42 27.14 4.71
C ARG A 25 3.93 27.33 4.56
N ALA A 26 4.71 26.66 5.41
CA ALA A 26 6.17 26.62 5.29
C ALA A 26 6.67 25.65 4.21
N GLY A 27 5.76 25.04 3.40
CA GLY A 27 6.12 24.13 2.33
C GLY A 27 6.53 22.73 2.82
N ARG A 28 6.19 22.35 4.06
CA ARG A 28 6.48 21.02 4.64
C ARG A 28 5.21 20.18 4.73
N VAL A 29 5.36 18.85 4.69
CA VAL A 29 4.24 17.93 4.91
C VAL A 29 4.22 17.50 6.37
N PRO A 30 3.15 17.81 7.12
CA PRO A 30 3.01 17.33 8.49
C PRO A 30 2.72 15.82 8.51
N GLY A 31 3.20 15.15 9.53
CA GLY A 31 2.93 13.75 9.79
C GLY A 31 2.94 13.45 11.29
N ILE A 32 2.72 12.19 11.62
CA ILE A 32 2.78 11.66 12.97
C ILE A 32 3.46 10.28 12.96
N VAL A 33 4.27 10.02 13.97
CA VAL A 33 4.84 8.68 14.22
C VAL A 33 4.27 8.19 15.55
N TYR A 34 3.62 7.03 15.54
CA TYR A 34 3.01 6.45 16.74
C TYR A 34 3.29 4.94 16.85
N GLY A 35 2.90 4.33 17.97
CA GLY A 35 3.11 2.90 18.25
C GLY A 35 4.45 2.61 18.93
N GLY A 36 4.76 1.32 19.11
CA GLY A 36 5.96 0.86 19.80
C GLY A 36 5.97 1.17 21.32
N GLY A 37 4.81 1.43 21.94
CA GLY A 37 4.73 1.76 23.37
C GLY A 37 5.27 3.17 23.72
N GLN A 38 5.58 3.99 22.71
CA GLN A 38 6.08 5.36 22.89
C GLN A 38 4.98 6.37 22.55
N GLU A 39 5.12 7.59 23.11
CA GLU A 39 4.21 8.69 22.79
C GLU A 39 4.22 9.05 21.30
N PRO A 40 3.06 9.43 20.75
CA PRO A 40 2.99 9.91 19.38
C PRO A 40 3.87 11.14 19.16
N THR A 41 4.73 11.10 18.17
CA THR A 41 5.66 12.18 17.84
C THR A 41 5.19 12.89 16.57
N PRO A 42 4.74 14.17 16.68
CA PRO A 42 4.43 14.95 15.48
C PRO A 42 5.71 15.29 14.72
N ILE A 43 5.67 15.14 13.39
CA ILE A 43 6.82 15.35 12.52
C ILE A 43 6.47 16.24 11.32
N THR A 44 7.50 16.70 10.62
CA THR A 44 7.40 17.28 9.28
C THR A 44 8.38 16.62 8.33
N LEU A 45 7.95 16.46 7.07
CA LEU A 45 8.77 15.88 6.02
C LEU A 45 8.96 16.87 4.86
N ASP A 46 10.04 16.66 4.10
CA ASP A 46 10.22 17.34 2.83
C ASP A 46 9.23 16.76 1.79
N PRO A 47 8.41 17.61 1.13
CA PRO A 47 7.44 17.14 0.15
C PRO A 47 8.07 16.45 -1.06
N ARG A 48 9.31 16.80 -1.43
CA ARG A 48 10.00 16.19 -2.58
C ARG A 48 10.45 14.77 -2.25
N GLU A 49 11.05 14.57 -1.07
CA GLU A 49 11.45 13.23 -0.60
C GLU A 49 10.24 12.33 -0.45
N LEU A 50 9.19 12.83 0.20
CA LEU A 50 7.95 12.09 0.39
C LEU A 50 7.30 11.74 -0.97
N SER A 51 7.22 12.68 -1.92
CA SER A 51 6.64 12.41 -3.24
C SER A 51 7.41 11.35 -4.03
N ARG A 52 8.75 11.32 -3.93
CA ARG A 52 9.57 10.24 -4.53
C ARG A 52 9.27 8.89 -3.91
N ALA A 53 9.10 8.84 -2.59
CA ALA A 53 8.74 7.60 -1.89
C ALA A 53 7.32 7.13 -2.28
N LEU A 54 6.35 8.05 -2.34
CA LEU A 54 4.96 7.77 -2.73
C LEU A 54 4.82 7.31 -4.19
N ALA A 55 5.74 7.68 -5.08
CA ALA A 55 5.75 7.24 -6.47
C ALA A 55 6.09 5.74 -6.61
N LYS A 56 6.68 5.12 -5.59
CA LYS A 56 6.93 3.68 -5.58
C LYS A 56 5.62 2.93 -5.34
N ARG A 57 5.39 1.88 -6.13
CA ARG A 57 4.24 1.00 -5.92
C ARG A 57 4.32 0.33 -4.55
N GLY A 58 3.19 0.25 -3.87
CA GLY A 58 3.12 -0.44 -2.58
C GLY A 58 3.75 0.32 -1.42
N PHE A 59 3.89 1.64 -1.48
CA PHE A 59 4.45 2.46 -0.39
C PHE A 59 3.83 2.13 0.97
N LEU A 60 2.51 1.92 1.05
CA LEU A 60 1.80 1.55 2.29
C LEU A 60 2.11 0.13 2.79
N ALA A 61 2.74 -0.69 1.96
CA ALA A 61 3.22 -2.03 2.31
C ALA A 61 4.74 -2.10 2.45
N THR A 62 5.45 -0.98 2.29
CA THR A 62 6.91 -0.91 2.30
C THR A 62 7.40 -0.34 3.63
N LEU A 63 8.45 -0.95 4.19
CA LEU A 63 9.09 -0.45 5.40
C LEU A 63 9.84 0.85 5.14
N VAL A 64 9.75 1.78 6.09
CA VAL A 64 10.42 3.07 6.04
C VAL A 64 11.35 3.21 7.24
N ASP A 65 12.64 3.41 6.97
CA ASP A 65 13.60 3.85 7.98
C ASP A 65 13.52 5.38 8.08
N LEU A 66 12.71 5.83 9.04
CA LEU A 66 12.44 7.24 9.27
C LEU A 66 13.46 7.84 10.23
N SER A 67 14.30 8.75 9.74
CA SER A 67 15.24 9.50 10.56
C SER A 67 14.53 10.75 11.12
N VAL A 68 14.24 10.73 12.43
CA VAL A 68 13.65 11.88 13.12
C VAL A 68 14.75 12.54 13.95
N ASP A 69 15.13 13.76 13.59
CA ASP A 69 16.21 14.52 14.24
C ASP A 69 17.53 13.72 14.37
N GLY A 70 17.82 12.86 13.38
CA GLY A 70 19.00 11.99 13.35
C GLY A 70 18.83 10.62 14.00
N ALA A 71 17.73 10.37 14.73
CA ALA A 71 17.41 9.05 15.28
C ALA A 71 16.59 8.22 14.26
N VAL A 72 17.14 7.10 13.81
CA VAL A 72 16.47 6.23 12.84
C VAL A 72 15.50 5.30 13.54
N GLN A 73 14.26 5.27 13.07
CA GLN A 73 13.18 4.43 13.57
C GLN A 73 12.59 3.63 12.40
N ARG A 74 12.43 2.32 12.56
CA ARG A 74 11.72 1.50 11.58
C ARG A 74 10.22 1.70 11.72
N THR A 75 9.60 2.09 10.63
CA THR A 75 8.18 2.43 10.59
C THR A 75 7.50 1.82 9.38
N LEU A 76 6.17 1.73 9.47
CA LEU A 76 5.29 1.37 8.36
C LEU A 76 4.33 2.53 8.10
N PRO A 77 4.22 3.05 6.87
CA PRO A 77 3.19 4.02 6.53
C PRO A 77 1.80 3.40 6.68
N ARG A 78 0.87 4.11 7.29
CA ARG A 78 -0.51 3.64 7.50
C ARG A 78 -1.53 4.37 6.66
N GLU A 79 -1.37 5.67 6.56
CA GLU A 79 -2.29 6.52 5.81
C GLU A 79 -1.53 7.69 5.19
N VAL A 80 -1.94 8.05 3.99
CA VAL A 80 -1.51 9.27 3.32
C VAL A 80 -2.76 10.02 2.88
N GLN A 81 -2.90 11.24 3.35
CA GLN A 81 -3.98 12.14 2.94
C GLN A 81 -3.51 13.01 1.80
N TYR A 82 -4.31 13.12 0.76
CA TYR A 82 -4.01 13.93 -0.43
C TYR A 82 -4.96 15.11 -0.55
N HIS A 83 -4.48 16.16 -1.18
CA HIS A 83 -5.31 17.29 -1.55
C HIS A 83 -6.20 16.92 -2.75
N PRO A 84 -7.54 17.05 -2.65
CA PRO A 84 -8.47 16.50 -3.66
C PRO A 84 -8.34 17.10 -5.06
N ALA A 85 -7.75 18.30 -5.18
CA ALA A 85 -7.60 18.97 -6.49
C ALA A 85 -6.16 18.97 -7.02
N THR A 86 -5.15 18.75 -6.18
CA THR A 86 -3.73 18.87 -6.58
C THR A 86 -2.93 17.59 -6.38
N ASP A 87 -3.55 16.55 -5.79
CA ASP A 87 -2.95 15.27 -5.43
C ASP A 87 -1.65 15.36 -4.60
N LYS A 88 -1.40 16.54 -4.01
CA LYS A 88 -0.26 16.74 -3.13
C LYS A 88 -0.52 16.12 -1.76
N PRO A 89 0.48 15.45 -1.15
CA PRO A 89 0.32 14.89 0.18
C PRO A 89 0.09 16.00 1.22
N LEU A 90 -0.96 15.87 2.02
CA LEU A 90 -1.37 16.79 3.08
C LEU A 90 -0.95 16.31 4.46
N HIS A 91 -0.93 15.00 4.67
CA HIS A 91 -0.58 14.35 5.93
C HIS A 91 -0.10 12.93 5.68
N VAL A 92 0.79 12.43 6.52
CA VAL A 92 1.24 11.04 6.48
C VAL A 92 1.37 10.50 7.90
N ASP A 93 0.86 9.29 8.09
CA ASP A 93 0.87 8.58 9.36
C ASP A 93 1.84 7.40 9.28
N PHE A 94 2.76 7.33 10.23
CA PHE A 94 3.72 6.24 10.37
C PHE A 94 3.49 5.48 11.68
N MET A 95 3.47 4.17 11.61
CA MET A 95 3.43 3.29 12.78
C MET A 95 4.81 2.68 13.01
N ARG A 96 5.35 2.84 14.23
CA ARG A 96 6.59 2.15 14.63
C ARG A 96 6.37 0.64 14.64
N VAL A 97 7.28 -0.10 14.08
CA VAL A 97 7.20 -1.56 14.01
C VAL A 97 8.44 -2.20 14.62
N ALA A 98 8.22 -3.25 15.41
CA ALA A 98 9.32 -4.08 15.89
C ALA A 98 9.55 -5.24 14.90
N PRO A 99 10.78 -5.73 14.73
CA PRO A 99 11.08 -6.81 13.78
C PRO A 99 10.24 -8.07 13.97
N THR A 100 9.88 -8.39 15.21
CA THR A 100 9.09 -9.58 15.55
C THR A 100 7.58 -9.37 15.47
N SER A 101 7.12 -8.16 15.15
CA SER A 101 5.68 -7.88 15.09
C SER A 101 5.04 -8.39 13.80
N ARG A 102 3.73 -8.60 13.89
CA ARG A 102 2.89 -8.83 12.72
C ARG A 102 2.10 -7.57 12.43
N VAL A 103 1.97 -7.25 11.17
CA VAL A 103 1.27 -6.05 10.71
C VAL A 103 0.25 -6.41 9.64
N THR A 104 -0.87 -5.72 9.65
CA THR A 104 -1.85 -5.79 8.58
C THR A 104 -1.52 -4.73 7.55
N VAL A 105 -1.26 -5.13 6.32
CA VAL A 105 -0.89 -4.26 5.20
C VAL A 105 -1.75 -4.55 3.99
N THR A 106 -2.04 -3.54 3.19
CA THR A 106 -2.69 -3.69 1.89
C THR A 106 -1.62 -3.82 0.83
N VAL A 107 -1.44 -5.04 0.32
CA VAL A 107 -0.46 -5.36 -0.72
C VAL A 107 -1.11 -5.23 -2.09
N PRO A 108 -0.51 -4.47 -3.03
CA PRO A 108 -1.06 -4.32 -4.37
C PRO A 108 -1.02 -5.63 -5.16
N VAL A 109 -2.00 -5.81 -6.05
CA VAL A 109 -2.08 -6.97 -6.96
C VAL A 109 -1.57 -6.57 -8.33
N VAL A 110 -0.71 -7.41 -8.90
CA VAL A 110 -0.20 -7.28 -10.27
C VAL A 110 -0.71 -8.45 -11.10
N PHE A 111 -1.43 -8.15 -12.17
CA PHE A 111 -1.95 -9.15 -13.09
C PHE A 111 -0.94 -9.42 -14.21
N VAL A 112 -0.62 -10.69 -14.43
CA VAL A 112 0.33 -11.15 -15.46
C VAL A 112 -0.35 -12.10 -16.43
N ASN A 113 0.32 -12.36 -17.57
CA ASN A 113 -0.15 -13.29 -18.60
C ASN A 113 -1.53 -12.94 -19.19
N GLN A 114 -1.84 -11.66 -19.31
CA GLN A 114 -3.09 -11.19 -19.90
C GLN A 114 -3.27 -11.69 -21.35
N GLU A 115 -2.18 -11.72 -22.13
CA GLU A 115 -2.16 -12.18 -23.50
C GLU A 115 -2.46 -13.69 -23.65
N GLN A 116 -2.24 -14.46 -22.58
CA GLN A 116 -2.50 -15.90 -22.51
C GLN A 116 -3.93 -16.22 -22.07
N SER A 117 -4.70 -15.22 -21.67
CA SER A 117 -6.11 -15.39 -21.33
C SER A 117 -6.94 -15.60 -22.60
N ILE A 118 -7.70 -16.68 -22.66
CA ILE A 118 -8.60 -17.01 -23.76
C ILE A 118 -9.71 -15.95 -23.84
N GLY A 119 -10.26 -15.55 -22.70
CA GLY A 119 -11.34 -14.58 -22.60
C GLY A 119 -10.92 -13.19 -23.10
N ILE A 120 -9.73 -12.70 -22.72
CA ILE A 120 -9.22 -11.41 -23.20
C ILE A 120 -8.97 -11.45 -24.71
N ARG A 121 -8.41 -12.54 -25.23
CA ARG A 121 -8.20 -12.73 -26.67
C ARG A 121 -9.50 -12.78 -27.48
N ARG A 122 -10.60 -13.20 -26.86
CA ARG A 122 -11.95 -13.21 -27.44
C ARG A 122 -12.69 -11.87 -27.30
N GLY A 123 -12.00 -10.82 -26.79
CA GLY A 123 -12.58 -9.49 -26.61
C GLY A 123 -13.27 -9.28 -25.25
N GLY A 124 -13.04 -10.16 -24.28
CA GLY A 124 -13.43 -9.96 -22.89
C GLY A 124 -12.65 -8.84 -22.23
N ILE A 125 -13.22 -8.23 -21.21
CA ILE A 125 -12.64 -7.13 -20.45
C ILE A 125 -12.26 -7.63 -19.06
N LEU A 126 -11.02 -7.33 -18.63
CA LEU A 126 -10.59 -7.59 -17.26
C LEU A 126 -11.27 -6.61 -16.32
N ASN A 127 -12.13 -7.14 -15.45
CA ASN A 127 -12.77 -6.40 -14.36
C ASN A 127 -12.01 -6.66 -13.06
N ILE A 128 -11.29 -5.65 -12.57
CA ILE A 128 -10.53 -5.74 -11.33
C ILE A 128 -11.45 -5.34 -10.17
N VAL A 129 -11.78 -6.31 -9.32
CA VAL A 129 -12.63 -6.10 -8.13
C VAL A 129 -11.78 -5.55 -6.97
N ARG A 130 -10.52 -6.00 -6.88
CA ARG A 130 -9.60 -5.58 -5.82
C ARG A 130 -8.22 -5.27 -6.40
N HIS A 131 -7.78 -4.03 -6.21
CA HIS A 131 -6.44 -3.58 -6.59
C HIS A 131 -5.38 -3.91 -5.54
N GLY A 132 -5.80 -4.25 -4.32
CA GLY A 132 -4.94 -4.66 -3.21
C GLY A 132 -5.66 -5.61 -2.28
N ILE A 133 -4.89 -6.42 -1.59
CA ILE A 133 -5.37 -7.43 -0.63
C ILE A 133 -4.76 -7.13 0.73
N GLU A 134 -5.62 -7.08 1.76
CA GLU A 134 -5.16 -6.95 3.13
C GLU A 134 -4.61 -8.28 3.63
N LEU A 135 -3.32 -8.25 3.98
CA LEU A 135 -2.60 -9.39 4.54
C LEU A 135 -2.10 -9.07 5.94
N ASN A 136 -2.15 -10.05 6.82
CA ASN A 136 -1.43 -10.06 8.08
C ASN A 136 -0.09 -10.78 7.88
N CYS A 137 1.00 -10.01 7.84
CA CYS A 137 2.34 -10.49 7.55
C CYS A 137 3.31 -10.22 8.72
N PRO A 138 4.36 -11.04 8.90
CA PRO A 138 5.50 -10.63 9.70
C PRO A 138 6.16 -9.41 9.05
N VAL A 139 6.73 -8.50 9.85
CA VAL A 139 7.37 -7.26 9.35
C VAL A 139 8.45 -7.54 8.32
N ASP A 140 9.25 -8.59 8.54
CA ASP A 140 10.34 -8.97 7.63
C ASP A 140 9.88 -9.73 6.38
N GLY A 141 8.59 -10.11 6.31
CA GLY A 141 8.02 -10.91 5.22
C GLY A 141 6.93 -10.18 4.42
N ILE A 142 6.88 -8.86 4.45
CA ILE A 142 5.91 -8.09 3.68
C ILE A 142 6.29 -8.15 2.19
N PRO A 143 5.40 -8.66 1.30
CA PRO A 143 5.66 -8.67 -0.14
C PRO A 143 5.38 -7.31 -0.76
N ASP A 144 6.17 -6.91 -1.75
CA ASP A 144 5.99 -5.65 -2.48
C ASP A 144 4.70 -5.67 -3.34
N HIS A 145 4.34 -6.84 -3.86
CA HIS A 145 3.12 -7.08 -4.63
C HIS A 145 2.74 -8.56 -4.62
N LEU A 146 1.49 -8.83 -4.95
CA LEU A 146 0.98 -10.18 -5.21
C LEU A 146 0.81 -10.38 -6.72
N THR A 147 1.36 -11.45 -7.26
CA THR A 147 1.23 -11.78 -8.68
C THR A 147 0.03 -12.69 -8.89
N VAL A 148 -0.86 -12.30 -9.79
CA VAL A 148 -2.04 -13.08 -10.19
C VAL A 148 -1.96 -13.36 -11.69
N SER A 149 -1.89 -14.64 -12.05
CA SER A 149 -1.88 -15.06 -13.46
C SER A 149 -3.30 -15.13 -14.01
N LEU A 150 -3.48 -14.55 -15.20
CA LEU A 150 -4.74 -14.61 -15.97
C LEU A 150 -4.69 -15.66 -17.09
N GLY A 151 -3.59 -16.41 -17.18
CA GLY A 151 -3.40 -17.43 -18.21
C GLY A 151 -4.47 -18.52 -18.16
N GLY A 152 -5.06 -18.82 -19.32
CA GLY A 152 -6.07 -19.87 -19.46
C GLY A 152 -7.50 -19.51 -19.07
N LEU A 153 -7.73 -18.34 -18.47
CA LEU A 153 -9.08 -17.89 -18.09
C LEU A 153 -9.91 -17.48 -19.31
N ASP A 154 -11.19 -17.86 -19.32
CA ASP A 154 -12.16 -17.48 -20.36
C ASP A 154 -13.17 -16.42 -19.83
N ILE A 155 -14.03 -15.95 -20.73
CA ILE A 155 -15.12 -15.02 -20.39
C ILE A 155 -16.07 -15.68 -19.38
N GLY A 156 -16.35 -14.99 -18.27
CA GLY A 156 -17.15 -15.48 -17.16
C GLY A 156 -16.32 -16.03 -15.98
N ASP A 157 -15.03 -16.31 -16.20
CA ASP A 157 -14.16 -16.81 -15.15
C ASP A 157 -13.78 -15.70 -14.16
N SER A 158 -13.54 -16.13 -12.92
CA SER A 158 -13.12 -15.26 -11.82
C SER A 158 -11.90 -15.82 -11.11
N VAL A 159 -11.01 -14.95 -10.69
CA VAL A 159 -9.87 -15.31 -9.83
C VAL A 159 -10.21 -14.99 -8.39
N HIS A 160 -10.07 -15.97 -7.52
CA HIS A 160 -10.30 -15.88 -6.09
C HIS A 160 -8.98 -15.87 -5.31
N ILE A 161 -9.03 -15.50 -4.02
CA ILE A 161 -7.83 -15.46 -3.18
C ILE A 161 -7.15 -16.83 -3.03
N SER A 162 -7.92 -17.93 -3.10
CA SER A 162 -7.40 -19.29 -3.05
C SER A 162 -6.44 -19.64 -4.20
N ALA A 163 -6.59 -18.97 -5.35
CA ALA A 163 -5.73 -19.16 -6.52
C ALA A 163 -4.41 -18.33 -6.46
N VAL A 164 -4.25 -17.51 -5.42
CA VAL A 164 -3.07 -16.63 -5.30
C VAL A 164 -2.03 -17.27 -4.39
N THR A 165 -0.80 -17.38 -4.88
CA THR A 165 0.32 -17.84 -4.06
C THR A 165 0.73 -16.74 -3.09
N LEU A 166 0.49 -16.97 -1.80
CA LEU A 166 0.89 -16.06 -0.73
C LEU A 166 2.29 -16.42 -0.21
N PRO A 167 3.13 -15.43 0.14
CA PRO A 167 4.41 -15.67 0.78
C PRO A 167 4.26 -16.37 2.13
N GLU A 168 5.32 -17.06 2.56
CA GLU A 168 5.35 -17.73 3.84
C GLU A 168 5.06 -16.77 5.00
N GLY A 169 4.21 -17.21 5.91
CA GLY A 169 3.82 -16.43 7.08
C GLY A 169 2.76 -15.35 6.82
N CYS A 170 2.42 -15.03 5.57
CA CYS A 170 1.36 -14.08 5.23
C CYS A 170 -0.01 -14.78 5.19
N ARG A 171 -1.03 -14.14 5.75
CA ARG A 171 -2.42 -14.63 5.74
C ARG A 171 -3.37 -13.49 5.37
N PRO A 172 -4.39 -13.74 4.55
CA PRO A 172 -5.39 -12.73 4.27
C PRO A 172 -6.17 -12.40 5.56
N THR A 173 -6.52 -11.14 5.74
CA THR A 173 -7.33 -10.70 6.90
C THR A 173 -8.74 -11.29 6.83
N ILE A 174 -9.28 -11.41 5.61
CA ILE A 174 -10.58 -12.03 5.37
C ILE A 174 -10.37 -13.53 5.10
N THR A 175 -10.65 -14.37 6.08
CA THR A 175 -10.54 -15.85 5.97
C THR A 175 -11.90 -16.53 5.86
N ALA A 176 -12.99 -15.82 6.18
CA ALA A 176 -14.32 -16.40 6.24
C ALA A 176 -14.93 -16.77 4.87
N ARG A 177 -14.37 -16.25 3.78
CA ARG A 177 -14.85 -16.48 2.42
C ARG A 177 -13.72 -16.38 1.40
N ASP A 178 -13.84 -17.16 0.32
CA ASP A 178 -12.98 -17.06 -0.86
C ASP A 178 -13.46 -15.90 -1.75
N PHE A 179 -12.90 -14.72 -1.54
CA PHE A 179 -13.35 -13.51 -2.24
C PHE A 179 -12.71 -13.39 -3.62
N THR A 180 -13.46 -12.81 -4.56
CA THR A 180 -13.00 -12.53 -5.92
C THR A 180 -12.03 -11.34 -5.94
N ILE A 181 -10.96 -11.49 -6.70
CA ILE A 181 -9.95 -10.45 -6.94
C ILE A 181 -10.18 -9.79 -8.28
N ALA A 182 -10.41 -10.58 -9.32
CA ALA A 182 -10.71 -10.12 -10.67
C ALA A 182 -11.62 -11.10 -11.40
N SER A 183 -12.29 -10.65 -12.45
CA SER A 183 -13.10 -11.49 -13.34
C SER A 183 -12.94 -11.02 -14.79
N ILE A 184 -13.19 -11.91 -15.74
CA ILE A 184 -13.23 -11.57 -17.17
C ILE A 184 -14.69 -11.43 -17.57
N ALA A 185 -15.12 -10.20 -17.81
CA ALA A 185 -16.49 -9.89 -18.25
C ALA A 185 -16.60 -9.86 -19.77
N PRO A 186 -17.75 -10.24 -20.36
CA PRO A 186 -18.00 -10.05 -21.76
C PRO A 186 -18.05 -8.55 -22.09
N SER A 187 -17.43 -8.15 -23.20
CA SER A 187 -17.63 -6.80 -23.73
C SER A 187 -19.01 -6.67 -24.40
N SER A 188 -19.48 -5.44 -24.60
CA SER A 188 -20.73 -5.19 -25.31
C SER A 188 -20.75 -5.76 -26.74
N ALA A 189 -19.57 -5.94 -27.35
CA ALA A 189 -19.41 -6.51 -28.69
C ALA A 189 -19.52 -8.06 -28.75
N VAL A 190 -19.46 -8.74 -27.61
CA VAL A 190 -19.50 -10.22 -27.51
C VAL A 190 -20.88 -10.71 -27.02
N ARG A 191 -21.86 -9.81 -26.88
CA ARG A 191 -23.21 -10.14 -26.41
C ARG A 191 -24.20 -10.53 -27.53
N GLU A 192 -23.71 -10.78 -28.75
CA GLU A 192 -24.51 -11.39 -29.86
C GLU A 192 -24.20 -12.86 -30.02
#